data_75cbb26fe4c28232cdd13de99809dee0
#
_entry.id   75cbb26fe4c28232cdd13de99809dee0
#
_cell.length_a   1.000
_cell.length_b   1.000
_cell.length_c   1.000
_cell.angle_alpha   90.00
_cell.angle_beta   90.00
_cell.angle_gamma   90.00
#
_symmetry.space_group_name_H-M   'P 1'
#
loop_
_entity.id
_entity.type
_entity.pdbx_description
1 polymer ?
#
loop_
_entity_poly.entity_id
_entity_poly.type
_entity_poly.pdbx_seq_one_letter_code
_entity_poly.pdbx_strand_id
1 'polypeptide(L)'
;MNDRIIHKRSNSPNMKPIIEIKNLAAGYDGRTVLHDVNLNVYERDFLGIIGPNGGGKTTLIKCILGLLKPTAGEIIFHTPTEPSGTPQTVTSGAQTSLGYLPQYSTIDRKFPISVEEVILSGLSIQKSLTSRFTPEQKEKGKQIIVRMGLEGLEHRSIGQLSGGQLQRALLGRAIISDPSVLILDEPSTYIDKRFEARLYELLAEINKECAIILVSHDIGTVLQ
;
A
#
# COMPACT_ATOMS: atom_id res chain seq x y z
N MET A 1 9.20 -21.84 8.30
CA MET A 1 8.27 -20.78 8.67
C MET A 1 7.13 -20.79 7.65
N ASN A 2 5.96 -21.35 8.03
CA ASN A 2 4.83 -21.50 7.06
C ASN A 2 3.95 -20.25 7.12
N ASP A 3 4.46 -19.13 6.62
CA ASP A 3 3.62 -17.97 6.37
C ASP A 3 2.76 -18.29 5.13
N ARG A 4 1.45 -18.31 5.31
CA ARG A 4 0.53 -18.60 4.20
C ARG A 4 0.38 -17.34 3.37
N ILE A 5 0.93 -17.37 2.17
CA ILE A 5 0.66 -16.38 1.12
C ILE A 5 -0.58 -16.87 0.37
N ILE A 6 -1.67 -16.13 0.47
CA ILE A 6 -2.91 -16.43 -0.25
C ILE A 6 -2.94 -15.57 -1.50
N HIS A 7 -2.90 -16.18 -2.66
CA HIS A 7 -3.04 -15.54 -3.96
C HIS A 7 -4.45 -15.73 -4.52
N LYS A 8 -5.14 -14.65 -4.80
CA LYS A 8 -6.26 -14.64 -5.73
C LYS A 8 -5.71 -14.12 -7.07
N ARG A 9 -5.29 -15.02 -7.93
CA ARG A 9 -4.70 -14.70 -9.23
C ARG A 9 -5.75 -14.29 -10.25
N SER A 10 -5.48 -13.22 -11.00
CA SER A 10 -6.02 -13.01 -12.34
C SER A 10 -5.33 -14.01 -13.28
N ASN A 11 -6.09 -14.99 -13.81
CA ASN A 11 -5.56 -16.07 -14.65
C ASN A 11 -5.11 -15.54 -16.04
N SER A 12 -3.83 -15.27 -16.20
CA SER A 12 -3.21 -15.12 -17.52
C SER A 12 -1.79 -15.69 -17.50
N PRO A 13 -1.48 -16.75 -18.25
CA PRO A 13 -0.22 -17.50 -18.16
C PRO A 13 1.03 -16.77 -18.70
N ASN A 14 0.91 -15.54 -19.22
CA ASN A 14 2.01 -14.82 -19.88
C ASN A 14 2.26 -13.39 -19.34
N MET A 15 1.77 -13.03 -18.15
CA MET A 15 2.01 -11.70 -17.58
C MET A 15 3.38 -11.63 -16.91
N LYS A 16 4.14 -10.56 -17.21
CA LYS A 16 5.34 -10.23 -16.42
C LYS A 16 4.92 -9.70 -15.05
N PRO A 17 5.62 -10.08 -13.96
CA PRO A 17 5.34 -9.54 -12.65
C PRO A 17 5.66 -8.03 -12.64
N ILE A 18 4.90 -7.24 -11.86
CA ILE A 18 5.22 -5.82 -11.59
C ILE A 18 6.20 -5.69 -10.43
N ILE A 19 6.21 -6.67 -9.49
CA ILE A 19 7.23 -6.83 -8.46
C ILE A 19 7.70 -8.28 -8.48
N GLU A 20 9.02 -8.49 -8.52
CA GLU A 20 9.65 -9.80 -8.40
C GLU A 20 10.66 -9.76 -7.26
N ILE A 21 10.47 -10.62 -6.28
CA ILE A 21 11.35 -10.77 -5.11
C ILE A 21 12.07 -12.10 -5.23
N LYS A 22 13.41 -12.07 -5.16
CA LYS A 22 14.28 -13.24 -5.31
C LYS A 22 15.20 -13.41 -4.12
N ASN A 23 15.10 -14.55 -3.46
CA ASN A 23 16.00 -14.99 -2.39
C ASN A 23 16.23 -13.91 -1.31
N LEU A 24 15.16 -13.12 -1.01
CA LEU A 24 15.25 -11.97 -0.15
C LEU A 24 15.54 -12.39 1.28
N ALA A 25 16.61 -11.84 1.87
CA ALA A 25 16.88 -11.88 3.28
C ALA A 25 17.00 -10.46 3.84
N ALA A 26 16.43 -10.23 5.02
CA ALA A 26 16.47 -8.93 5.69
C ALA A 26 16.33 -9.08 7.21
N GLY A 27 16.81 -8.09 7.95
CA GLY A 27 16.71 -8.09 9.41
C GLY A 27 17.24 -6.81 10.03
N TYR A 28 17.42 -6.83 11.34
CA TYR A 28 17.84 -5.69 12.15
C TYR A 28 18.98 -6.13 13.08
N ASP A 29 19.97 -5.28 13.28
CA ASP A 29 21.05 -5.47 14.26
C ASP A 29 21.73 -6.84 14.19
N GLY A 30 22.00 -7.32 12.98
CA GLY A 30 22.63 -8.63 12.74
C GLY A 30 21.71 -9.85 12.92
N ARG A 31 20.44 -9.65 13.24
CA ARG A 31 19.42 -10.73 13.34
C ARG A 31 18.61 -10.76 12.06
N THR A 32 18.71 -11.86 11.31
CA THR A 32 17.90 -12.07 10.12
C THR A 32 16.47 -12.42 10.53
N VAL A 33 15.49 -11.72 9.97
CA VAL A 33 14.04 -11.90 10.19
C VAL A 33 13.41 -12.59 8.99
N LEU A 34 13.79 -12.18 7.78
CA LEU A 34 13.36 -12.78 6.52
C LEU A 34 14.46 -13.67 5.97
N HIS A 35 14.10 -14.88 5.55
CA HIS A 35 15.03 -15.85 5.00
C HIS A 35 14.49 -16.36 3.67
N ASP A 36 15.23 -16.19 2.59
CA ASP A 36 14.96 -16.75 1.26
C ASP A 36 13.51 -16.53 0.79
N VAL A 37 13.01 -15.28 0.90
CA VAL A 37 11.67 -14.95 0.46
C VAL A 37 11.66 -14.80 -1.06
N ASN A 38 10.77 -15.56 -1.71
CA ASN A 38 10.53 -15.52 -3.15
C ASN A 38 9.06 -15.21 -3.38
N LEU A 39 8.76 -14.13 -4.15
CA LEU A 39 7.40 -13.65 -4.36
C LEU A 39 7.30 -12.90 -5.67
N ASN A 40 6.25 -13.16 -6.44
CA ASN A 40 5.87 -12.39 -7.61
C ASN A 40 4.52 -11.73 -7.40
N VAL A 41 4.41 -10.45 -7.74
CA VAL A 41 3.16 -9.68 -7.75
C VAL A 41 2.87 -9.28 -9.19
N TYR A 42 1.67 -9.56 -9.67
CA TYR A 42 1.21 -9.23 -11.02
C TYR A 42 0.20 -8.08 -10.99
N GLU A 43 -0.07 -7.49 -12.16
CA GLU A 43 -1.11 -6.47 -12.28
C GLU A 43 -2.44 -7.00 -11.76
N ARG A 44 -3.13 -6.17 -10.95
CA ARG A 44 -4.44 -6.48 -10.37
C ARG A 44 -4.47 -7.74 -9.49
N ASP A 45 -3.31 -8.23 -9.05
CA ASP A 45 -3.28 -9.27 -8.02
C ASP A 45 -3.88 -8.75 -6.72
N PHE A 46 -4.60 -9.63 -6.01
CA PHE A 46 -4.93 -9.43 -4.61
C PHE A 46 -4.15 -10.45 -3.79
N LEU A 47 -3.10 -9.98 -3.13
CA LEU A 47 -2.16 -10.79 -2.37
C LEU A 47 -2.36 -10.60 -0.88
N GLY A 48 -2.74 -11.63 -0.15
CA GLY A 48 -2.78 -11.66 1.31
C GLY A 48 -1.49 -12.24 1.90
N ILE A 49 -0.80 -11.47 2.74
CA ILE A 49 0.35 -11.93 3.52
C ILE A 49 -0.12 -12.14 4.95
N ILE A 50 -0.22 -13.40 5.39
CA ILE A 50 -0.77 -13.77 6.67
C ILE A 50 0.30 -14.46 7.52
N GLY A 51 0.37 -14.08 8.78
CA GLY A 51 1.30 -14.69 9.73
C GLY A 51 1.19 -14.07 11.11
N PRO A 52 1.82 -14.68 12.14
CA PRO A 52 1.81 -14.17 13.50
C PRO A 52 2.55 -12.83 13.61
N ASN A 53 2.28 -12.11 14.71
CA ASN A 53 3.05 -10.92 15.04
C ASN A 53 4.53 -11.30 15.25
N GLY A 54 5.44 -10.47 14.71
CA GLY A 54 6.87 -10.78 14.70
C GLY A 54 7.30 -11.72 13.55
N GLY A 55 6.38 -12.23 12.71
CA GLY A 55 6.67 -13.12 11.57
C GLY A 55 7.38 -12.46 10.37
N GLY A 56 7.79 -11.21 10.45
CA GLY A 56 8.53 -10.54 9.38
C GLY A 56 7.68 -9.79 8.36
N LYS A 57 6.34 -9.79 8.47
CA LYS A 57 5.42 -9.13 7.53
C LYS A 57 5.77 -7.66 7.29
N THR A 58 5.88 -6.88 8.36
CA THR A 58 6.27 -5.46 8.30
C THR A 58 7.70 -5.28 7.79
N THR A 59 8.60 -6.23 8.06
CA THR A 59 9.97 -6.22 7.51
C THR A 59 9.94 -6.36 5.98
N LEU A 60 9.12 -7.27 5.44
CA LEU A 60 8.94 -7.44 4.01
C LEU A 60 8.34 -6.17 3.37
N ILE A 61 7.29 -5.60 3.97
CA ILE A 61 6.74 -4.30 3.51
C ILE A 61 7.82 -3.22 3.47
N LYS A 62 8.61 -3.07 4.53
CA LYS A 62 9.68 -2.07 4.58
C LYS A 62 10.74 -2.29 3.49
N CYS A 63 11.06 -3.53 3.15
CA CYS A 63 11.96 -3.83 2.04
C CYS A 63 11.32 -3.42 0.70
N ILE A 64 10.05 -3.75 0.44
CA ILE A 64 9.34 -3.36 -0.79
C ILE A 64 9.25 -1.84 -0.91
N LEU A 65 8.98 -1.13 0.19
CA LEU A 65 8.92 0.34 0.22
C LEU A 65 10.30 1.02 0.15
N GLY A 66 11.41 0.25 0.15
CA GLY A 66 12.76 0.80 0.17
C GLY A 66 13.17 1.43 1.51
N LEU A 67 12.39 1.22 2.57
CA LEU A 67 12.65 1.73 3.93
C LEU A 67 13.65 0.85 4.72
N LEU A 68 13.88 -0.38 4.26
CA LEU A 68 14.85 -1.30 4.80
C LEU A 68 15.62 -1.96 3.66
N LYS A 69 16.94 -1.86 3.70
CA LYS A 69 17.78 -2.50 2.70
C LYS A 69 17.89 -4.02 2.98
N PRO A 70 17.63 -4.89 1.99
CA PRO A 70 17.89 -6.32 2.12
C PRO A 70 19.35 -6.62 2.46
N THR A 71 19.58 -7.67 3.23
CA THR A 71 20.93 -8.21 3.52
C THR A 71 21.40 -9.17 2.43
N ALA A 72 20.45 -9.83 1.72
CA ALA A 72 20.70 -10.66 0.55
C ALA A 72 19.45 -10.70 -0.35
N GLY A 73 19.62 -11.15 -1.59
CA GLY A 73 18.56 -11.19 -2.60
C GLY A 73 18.26 -9.81 -3.18
N GLU A 74 17.20 -9.74 -3.97
CA GLU A 74 16.84 -8.51 -4.69
C GLU A 74 15.31 -8.36 -4.81
N ILE A 75 14.87 -7.11 -4.98
CA ILE A 75 13.49 -6.74 -5.34
C ILE A 75 13.57 -6.01 -6.67
N ILE A 76 12.92 -6.57 -7.68
CA ILE A 76 12.88 -6.03 -9.05
C ILE A 76 11.50 -5.45 -9.29
N PHE A 77 11.44 -4.18 -9.69
CA PHE A 77 10.22 -3.52 -10.11
C PHE A 77 10.20 -3.45 -11.63
N HIS A 78 9.09 -3.92 -12.22
CA HIS A 78 8.88 -3.86 -13.67
C HIS A 78 7.84 -2.77 -13.97
N THR A 79 8.19 -1.83 -14.85
CA THR A 79 7.23 -0.81 -15.32
C THR A 79 6.36 -1.39 -16.43
N PRO A 80 5.02 -1.16 -16.41
CA PRO A 80 4.11 -1.71 -17.42
C PRO A 80 4.32 -1.18 -18.85
N THR A 81 5.11 -0.12 -19.05
CA THR A 81 4.99 0.75 -20.24
C THR A 81 6.27 0.94 -21.06
N GLU A 82 7.16 -0.04 -21.16
CA GLU A 82 8.21 0.09 -22.19
C GLU A 82 8.25 -1.15 -23.11
N PRO A 83 8.02 -0.98 -24.44
CA PRO A 83 8.14 -2.08 -25.41
C PRO A 83 9.55 -2.61 -25.57
N SER A 84 10.55 -1.93 -25.03
CA SER A 84 11.97 -2.20 -25.23
C SER A 84 12.61 -3.14 -24.20
N GLY A 85 11.82 -3.78 -23.35
CA GLY A 85 12.24 -5.04 -22.69
C GLY A 85 13.51 -5.06 -21.83
N THR A 86 14.14 -3.94 -21.54
CA THR A 86 15.30 -3.90 -20.62
C THR A 86 14.81 -3.82 -19.17
N PRO A 87 15.00 -4.88 -18.36
CA PRO A 87 14.69 -4.82 -16.94
C PRO A 87 15.64 -3.81 -16.29
N GLN A 88 15.12 -2.68 -15.85
CA GLN A 88 15.88 -1.82 -14.98
C GLN A 88 15.79 -2.40 -13.58
N THR A 89 16.88 -3.01 -13.12
CA THR A 89 17.05 -3.42 -11.73
C THR A 89 17.16 -2.16 -10.88
N VAL A 90 16.02 -1.66 -10.44
CA VAL A 90 15.97 -0.47 -9.58
C VAL A 90 16.03 -0.93 -8.15
N THR A 91 17.16 -0.76 -7.51
CA THR A 91 17.37 -1.01 -6.07
C THR A 91 16.63 -0.01 -5.17
N SER A 92 15.80 0.85 -5.75
CA SER A 92 14.94 1.80 -4.99
C SER A 92 13.65 2.03 -5.75
N GLY A 93 12.50 1.96 -5.05
CA GLY A 93 11.15 2.07 -5.57
C GLY A 93 10.75 3.36 -6.30
N ALA A 94 11.67 4.01 -6.99
CA ALA A 94 11.48 5.32 -7.63
C ALA A 94 10.71 5.28 -8.96
N GLN A 95 10.46 4.12 -9.57
CA GLN A 95 9.78 4.02 -10.87
C GLN A 95 8.44 3.27 -10.82
N THR A 96 8.19 2.45 -9.82
CA THR A 96 6.87 1.85 -9.60
C THR A 96 6.14 2.70 -8.57
N SER A 97 4.98 3.25 -8.95
CA SER A 97 4.17 4.03 -8.02
C SER A 97 3.59 3.10 -6.96
N LEU A 98 4.07 3.22 -5.73
CA LEU A 98 3.59 2.46 -4.58
C LEU A 98 2.68 3.33 -3.72
N GLY A 99 1.46 2.86 -3.47
CA GLY A 99 0.58 3.40 -2.43
C GLY A 99 0.81 2.64 -1.12
N TYR A 100 0.83 3.34 0.01
CA TYR A 100 1.00 2.70 1.30
C TYR A 100 0.03 3.22 2.35
N LEU A 101 -0.75 2.30 2.91
CA LEU A 101 -1.57 2.51 4.09
C LEU A 101 -0.87 1.88 5.30
N PRO A 102 -0.27 2.69 6.19
CA PRO A 102 0.41 2.20 7.37
C PRO A 102 -0.59 1.71 8.43
N GLN A 103 -0.08 0.91 9.37
CA GLN A 103 -0.86 0.49 10.53
C GLN A 103 -1.39 1.71 11.31
N TYR A 104 -2.65 1.66 11.71
CA TYR A 104 -3.35 2.76 12.38
C TYR A 104 -2.63 3.30 13.61
N SER A 105 -1.98 2.43 14.40
CA SER A 105 -1.27 2.79 15.63
C SER A 105 -0.06 3.73 15.41
N THR A 106 0.42 3.86 14.18
CA THR A 106 1.56 4.71 13.83
C THR A 106 1.18 6.16 13.51
N ILE A 107 -0.13 6.48 13.46
CA ILE A 107 -0.64 7.80 13.06
C ILE A 107 -0.80 8.71 14.26
N ASP A 108 -0.08 9.83 14.25
CA ASP A 108 -0.27 10.89 15.25
C ASP A 108 -1.54 11.70 14.96
N ARG A 109 -2.61 11.40 15.68
CA ARG A 109 -3.92 12.09 15.56
C ARG A 109 -3.92 13.52 16.11
N LYS A 110 -2.90 13.91 16.86
CA LYS A 110 -2.78 15.28 17.40
C LYS A 110 -2.20 16.25 16.36
N PHE A 111 -1.65 15.71 15.27
CA PHE A 111 -1.11 16.57 14.22
C PHE A 111 -2.24 17.36 13.54
N PRO A 112 -2.15 18.71 13.49
CA PRO A 112 -3.24 19.59 13.03
C PRO A 112 -3.30 19.64 11.50
N ILE A 113 -3.63 18.51 10.85
CA ILE A 113 -3.76 18.39 9.41
C ILE A 113 -5.22 18.03 9.05
N SER A 114 -5.76 18.64 8.01
CA SER A 114 -7.11 18.38 7.50
C SER A 114 -7.19 17.12 6.64
N VAL A 115 -8.40 16.62 6.38
CA VAL A 115 -8.66 15.51 5.47
C VAL A 115 -8.11 15.79 4.07
N GLU A 116 -8.38 16.99 3.53
CA GLU A 116 -7.90 17.40 2.21
C GLU A 116 -6.36 17.40 2.16
N GLU A 117 -5.70 17.98 3.14
CA GLU A 117 -4.24 18.03 3.22
C GLU A 117 -3.61 16.63 3.34
N VAL A 118 -4.21 15.73 4.15
CA VAL A 118 -3.76 14.33 4.24
C VAL A 118 -3.83 13.66 2.89
N ILE A 119 -4.97 13.75 2.20
CA ILE A 119 -5.15 13.11 0.89
C ILE A 119 -4.16 13.68 -0.12
N LEU A 120 -4.06 15.01 -0.23
CA LEU A 120 -3.14 15.68 -1.14
C LEU A 120 -1.67 15.38 -0.84
N SER A 121 -1.32 15.09 0.42
CA SER A 121 0.05 14.71 0.78
C SER A 121 0.56 13.45 0.06
N GLY A 122 -0.35 12.59 -0.42
CA GLY A 122 0.02 11.43 -1.26
C GLY A 122 0.65 11.80 -2.61
N LEU A 123 0.48 13.04 -3.07
CA LEU A 123 1.14 13.57 -4.28
C LEU A 123 2.50 14.22 -4.00
N SER A 124 2.91 14.34 -2.73
CA SER A 124 4.11 15.10 -2.35
C SER A 124 5.42 14.49 -2.83
N ILE A 125 5.45 13.17 -3.11
CA ILE A 125 6.65 12.49 -3.65
C ILE A 125 7.02 13.03 -5.04
N GLN A 126 6.04 13.58 -5.78
CA GLN A 126 6.24 14.12 -7.12
C GLN A 126 6.55 15.62 -7.13
N LYS A 127 6.74 16.26 -5.96
CA LYS A 127 6.84 17.71 -5.81
C LYS A 127 8.15 18.17 -5.19
N SER A 128 8.57 19.41 -5.57
CA SER A 128 9.48 20.22 -4.76
C SER A 128 8.79 20.63 -3.44
N LEU A 129 9.52 20.61 -2.34
CA LEU A 129 9.03 20.95 -0.98
C LEU A 129 8.35 22.32 -0.86
N THR A 130 8.58 23.22 -1.84
CA THR A 130 8.07 24.60 -1.84
C THR A 130 6.90 24.85 -2.80
N SER A 131 6.49 23.86 -3.59
CA SER A 131 5.45 24.05 -4.60
C SER A 131 4.04 23.87 -4.04
N ARG A 132 3.12 24.80 -4.36
CA ARG A 132 1.69 24.66 -4.04
C ARG A 132 1.05 23.59 -4.94
N PHE A 133 -0.05 22.96 -4.46
CA PHE A 133 -0.84 22.05 -5.29
C PHE A 133 -1.50 22.79 -6.44
N THR A 134 -1.41 22.21 -7.65
CA THR A 134 -2.06 22.77 -8.84
C THR A 134 -3.60 22.65 -8.75
N PRO A 135 -4.36 23.41 -9.54
CA PRO A 135 -5.82 23.26 -9.59
C PRO A 135 -6.25 21.81 -9.93
N GLU A 136 -5.55 21.15 -10.85
CA GLU A 136 -5.82 19.76 -11.26
C GLU A 136 -5.59 18.78 -10.10
N GLN A 137 -4.51 18.98 -9.32
CA GLN A 137 -4.22 18.15 -8.16
C GLN A 137 -5.26 18.33 -7.05
N LYS A 138 -5.73 19.56 -6.83
CA LYS A 138 -6.82 19.84 -5.88
C LYS A 138 -8.13 19.21 -6.34
N GLU A 139 -8.43 19.28 -7.64
CA GLU A 139 -9.63 18.64 -8.19
C GLU A 139 -9.57 17.12 -8.03
N LYS A 140 -8.40 16.50 -8.30
CA LYS A 140 -8.16 15.09 -8.03
C LYS A 140 -8.38 14.76 -6.55
N GLY A 141 -7.88 15.61 -5.64
CA GLY A 141 -8.11 15.48 -4.19
C GLY A 141 -9.59 15.45 -3.84
N LYS A 142 -10.41 16.33 -4.42
CA LYS A 142 -11.87 16.35 -4.22
C LYS A 142 -12.53 15.06 -4.73
N GLN A 143 -12.15 14.57 -5.90
CA GLN A 143 -12.68 13.31 -6.44
C GLN A 143 -12.35 12.13 -5.51
N ILE A 144 -11.13 12.09 -4.95
CA ILE A 144 -10.76 11.08 -3.96
C ILE A 144 -11.58 11.23 -2.66
N ILE A 145 -11.83 12.44 -2.18
CA ILE A 145 -12.69 12.69 -1.00
C ILE A 145 -14.08 12.11 -1.23
N VAL A 146 -14.69 12.37 -2.38
CA VAL A 146 -15.99 11.80 -2.77
C VAL A 146 -15.91 10.27 -2.83
N ARG A 147 -14.91 9.72 -3.53
CA ARG A 147 -14.71 8.26 -3.63
C ARG A 147 -14.57 7.58 -2.26
N MET A 148 -13.97 8.28 -1.29
CA MET A 148 -13.81 7.79 0.08
C MET A 148 -15.05 8.04 0.96
N GLY A 149 -16.10 8.71 0.45
CA GLY A 149 -17.30 9.08 1.22
C GLY A 149 -16.95 9.98 2.41
N LEU A 150 -16.15 11.01 2.15
CA LEU A 150 -15.68 11.99 3.14
C LEU A 150 -16.15 13.41 2.81
N GLU A 151 -17.17 13.56 1.95
CA GLU A 151 -17.75 14.86 1.61
C GLU A 151 -18.23 15.60 2.85
N GLY A 152 -17.98 16.89 2.90
CA GLY A 152 -18.28 17.75 4.05
C GLY A 152 -17.30 17.63 5.22
N LEU A 153 -16.24 16.81 5.08
CA LEU A 153 -15.18 16.64 6.09
C LEU A 153 -13.83 17.21 5.64
N GLU A 154 -13.75 17.83 4.48
CA GLU A 154 -12.53 18.28 3.80
C GLU A 154 -11.59 19.07 4.72
N HIS A 155 -12.15 20.01 5.47
CA HIS A 155 -11.42 20.91 6.37
C HIS A 155 -11.37 20.41 7.82
N ARG A 156 -11.96 19.25 8.11
CA ARG A 156 -11.93 18.67 9.45
C ARG A 156 -10.56 18.08 9.73
N SER A 157 -10.01 18.38 10.94
CA SER A 157 -8.76 17.77 11.39
C SER A 157 -8.91 16.26 11.53
N ILE A 158 -7.86 15.49 11.16
CA ILE A 158 -7.82 14.03 11.28
C ILE A 158 -8.05 13.55 12.72
N GLY A 159 -7.68 14.36 13.72
CA GLY A 159 -7.92 14.05 15.13
C GLY A 159 -9.40 13.97 15.50
N GLN A 160 -10.27 14.65 14.76
CA GLN A 160 -11.72 14.70 14.97
C GLN A 160 -12.49 13.61 14.22
N LEU A 161 -11.80 12.80 13.42
CA LEU A 161 -12.41 11.75 12.63
C LEU A 161 -12.68 10.50 13.47
N SER A 162 -13.74 9.76 13.13
CA SER A 162 -13.90 8.38 13.60
C SER A 162 -12.78 7.50 13.05
N GLY A 163 -12.55 6.31 13.64
CA GLY A 163 -11.54 5.37 13.15
C GLY A 163 -11.71 5.04 11.66
N GLY A 164 -12.95 4.72 11.24
CA GLY A 164 -13.24 4.41 9.85
C GLY A 164 -13.13 5.61 8.90
N GLN A 165 -13.44 6.84 9.35
CA GLN A 165 -13.23 8.06 8.56
C GLN A 165 -11.74 8.32 8.35
N LEU A 166 -10.94 8.23 9.42
CA LEU A 166 -9.48 8.39 9.34
C LEU A 166 -8.87 7.36 8.39
N GLN A 167 -9.30 6.10 8.48
CA GLN A 167 -8.79 5.05 7.61
C GLN A 167 -9.09 5.32 6.14
N ARG A 168 -10.31 5.78 5.82
CA ARG A 168 -10.66 6.19 4.45
C ARG A 168 -9.86 7.39 3.97
N ALA A 169 -9.57 8.36 4.84
CA ALA A 169 -8.70 9.47 4.49
C ALA A 169 -7.26 9.00 4.17
N LEU A 170 -6.71 8.09 4.98
CA LEU A 170 -5.39 7.51 4.75
C LEU A 170 -5.35 6.61 3.50
N LEU A 171 -6.42 5.87 3.22
CA LEU A 171 -6.56 5.11 1.98
C LEU A 171 -6.63 6.05 0.77
N GLY A 172 -7.39 7.14 0.85
CA GLY A 172 -7.43 8.19 -0.16
C GLY A 172 -6.04 8.77 -0.44
N ARG A 173 -5.26 9.04 0.62
CA ARG A 173 -3.84 9.44 0.50
C ARG A 173 -3.00 8.41 -0.26
N ALA A 174 -3.21 7.13 0.02
CA ALA A 174 -2.42 6.06 -0.58
C ALA A 174 -2.71 5.87 -2.08
N ILE A 175 -3.94 6.16 -2.54
CA ILE A 175 -4.36 5.94 -3.93
C ILE A 175 -4.32 7.19 -4.81
N ILE A 176 -4.20 8.40 -4.27
CA ILE A 176 -4.27 9.64 -5.06
C ILE A 176 -3.19 9.76 -6.14
N SER A 177 -2.06 9.06 -5.98
CA SER A 177 -0.97 9.03 -6.95
C SER A 177 -1.16 8.01 -8.09
N ASP A 178 -2.32 7.33 -8.17
CA ASP A 178 -2.60 6.21 -9.06
C ASP A 178 -1.52 5.13 -9.00
N PRO A 179 -1.34 4.50 -7.83
CA PRO A 179 -0.26 3.53 -7.66
C PRO A 179 -0.50 2.28 -8.48
N SER A 180 0.57 1.67 -8.98
CA SER A 180 0.52 0.34 -9.61
C SER A 180 0.31 -0.77 -8.57
N VAL A 181 0.77 -0.54 -7.34
CA VAL A 181 0.63 -1.46 -6.20
C VAL A 181 0.23 -0.70 -4.96
N LEU A 182 -0.85 -1.12 -4.32
CA LEU A 182 -1.31 -0.61 -3.03
C LEU A 182 -0.95 -1.62 -1.92
N ILE A 183 -0.19 -1.16 -0.94
CA ILE A 183 0.23 -1.97 0.21
C ILE A 183 -0.56 -1.52 1.43
N LEU A 184 -1.21 -2.46 2.13
CA LEU A 184 -2.05 -2.22 3.29
C LEU A 184 -1.51 -3.03 4.48
N ASP A 185 -1.08 -2.34 5.53
CA ASP A 185 -0.54 -2.97 6.74
C ASP A 185 -1.61 -2.98 7.84
N GLU A 186 -2.26 -4.15 8.03
CA GLU A 186 -3.32 -4.40 9.01
C GLU A 186 -4.49 -3.38 8.93
N PRO A 187 -5.13 -3.20 7.77
CA PRO A 187 -6.10 -2.13 7.56
C PRO A 187 -7.41 -2.29 8.34
N SER A 188 -7.75 -3.49 8.82
CA SER A 188 -8.99 -3.75 9.58
C SER A 188 -8.83 -3.64 11.09
N THR A 189 -7.61 -3.42 11.59
CA THR A 189 -7.36 -3.27 13.02
C THR A 189 -8.03 -1.98 13.54
N TYR A 190 -8.84 -2.09 14.60
CA TYR A 190 -9.62 -0.99 15.20
C TYR A 190 -10.86 -0.52 14.43
N ILE A 191 -11.38 -1.33 13.51
CA ILE A 191 -12.62 -1.05 12.79
C ILE A 191 -13.70 -2.03 13.21
N ASP A 192 -14.95 -1.56 13.30
CA ASP A 192 -16.09 -2.45 13.52
C ASP A 192 -16.42 -3.27 12.25
N LYS A 193 -17.11 -4.41 12.43
CA LYS A 193 -17.42 -5.33 11.34
C LYS A 193 -18.21 -4.72 10.17
N ARG A 194 -19.01 -3.67 10.42
CA ARG A 194 -19.76 -3.01 9.34
C ARG A 194 -18.85 -2.16 8.46
N PHE A 195 -17.90 -1.48 9.09
CA PHE A 195 -16.87 -0.72 8.36
C PHE A 195 -15.89 -1.64 7.64
N GLU A 196 -15.57 -2.78 8.22
CA GLU A 196 -14.70 -3.79 7.60
C GLU A 196 -15.27 -4.26 6.25
N ALA A 197 -16.55 -4.64 6.20
CA ALA A 197 -17.20 -5.05 4.94
C ALA A 197 -17.10 -3.95 3.87
N ARG A 198 -17.39 -2.69 4.22
CA ARG A 198 -17.27 -1.56 3.28
C ARG A 198 -15.83 -1.29 2.83
N LEU A 199 -14.85 -1.51 3.70
CA LEU A 199 -13.44 -1.42 3.33
C LEU A 199 -13.09 -2.45 2.26
N TYR A 200 -13.54 -3.71 2.42
CA TYR A 200 -13.27 -4.76 1.42
C TYR A 200 -13.99 -4.52 0.10
N GLU A 201 -15.23 -4.02 0.11
CA GLU A 201 -15.92 -3.58 -1.11
C GLU A 201 -15.10 -2.52 -1.85
N LEU A 202 -14.61 -1.50 -1.14
CA LEU A 202 -13.78 -0.44 -1.69
C LEU A 202 -12.44 -0.98 -2.22
N LEU A 203 -11.80 -1.90 -1.48
CA LEU A 203 -10.56 -2.55 -1.94
C LEU A 203 -10.80 -3.41 -3.19
N ALA A 204 -11.92 -4.08 -3.31
CA ALA A 204 -12.29 -4.83 -4.51
C ALA A 204 -12.45 -3.91 -5.74
N GLU A 205 -12.97 -2.69 -5.56
CA GLU A 205 -13.03 -1.69 -6.63
C GLU A 205 -11.64 -1.15 -7.00
N ILE A 206 -10.82 -0.82 -6.01
CA ILE A 206 -9.44 -0.34 -6.21
C ILE A 206 -8.60 -1.43 -6.90
N ASN A 207 -8.81 -2.70 -6.59
CA ASN A 207 -8.08 -3.82 -7.20
C ASN A 207 -8.31 -3.95 -8.72
N LYS A 208 -9.39 -3.40 -9.26
CA LYS A 208 -9.60 -3.32 -10.71
C LYS A 208 -8.59 -2.40 -11.40
N GLU A 209 -7.99 -1.47 -10.64
CA GLU A 209 -7.09 -0.43 -11.12
C GLU A 209 -5.61 -0.75 -10.81
N CYS A 210 -5.32 -1.36 -9.64
CA CYS A 210 -3.96 -1.66 -9.21
C CYS A 210 -3.87 -3.01 -8.47
N ALA A 211 -2.67 -3.56 -8.31
CA ALA A 211 -2.45 -4.71 -7.44
C ALA A 211 -2.55 -4.30 -5.97
N ILE A 212 -3.03 -5.23 -5.12
CA ILE A 212 -3.14 -5.02 -3.68
C ILE A 212 -2.30 -6.05 -2.94
N ILE A 213 -1.45 -5.59 -2.02
CA ILE A 213 -0.77 -6.41 -1.03
C ILE A 213 -1.39 -6.09 0.33
N LEU A 214 -2.15 -7.03 0.87
CA LEU A 214 -2.80 -6.92 2.16
C LEU A 214 -2.06 -7.73 3.22
N VAL A 215 -1.57 -7.08 4.25
CA VAL A 215 -0.99 -7.75 5.41
C VAL A 215 -2.03 -7.84 6.52
N SER A 216 -2.25 -9.04 7.03
CA SER A 216 -3.17 -9.31 8.14
C SER A 216 -2.62 -10.39 9.07
N HIS A 217 -3.07 -10.38 10.31
CA HIS A 217 -2.89 -11.48 11.24
C HIS A 217 -4.11 -12.41 11.28
N ASP A 218 -5.23 -12.02 10.66
CA ASP A 218 -6.48 -12.79 10.62
C ASP A 218 -6.72 -13.40 9.23
N ILE A 219 -6.85 -14.75 9.20
CA ILE A 219 -7.09 -15.52 7.98
C ILE A 219 -8.52 -15.29 7.46
N GLY A 220 -9.49 -15.09 8.34
CA GLY A 220 -10.90 -14.92 7.98
C GLY A 220 -11.16 -13.68 7.13
N THR A 221 -10.32 -12.69 7.25
CA THR A 221 -10.43 -11.38 6.60
C THR A 221 -10.00 -11.40 5.13
N VAL A 222 -9.15 -12.35 4.73
CA VAL A 222 -8.56 -12.41 3.38
C VAL A 222 -9.33 -13.36 2.44
N LEU A 223 -10.20 -14.22 3.00
CA LEU A 223 -10.92 -15.25 2.25
C LEU A 223 -12.35 -14.85 1.85
N GLN A 224 -12.80 -13.64 2.21
CA GLN A 224 -14.09 -13.07 1.78
C GLN A 224 -13.92 -12.30 0.46
#